data_55393b67ca59de0e7a8b52a304ae76e5
#
_entry.id   55393b67ca59de0e7a8b52a304ae76e5
#
_cell.length_a   1.000
_cell.length_b   1.000
_cell.length_c   1.000
_cell.angle_alpha   90.00
_cell.angle_beta   90.00
_cell.angle_gamma   90.00
#
_symmetry.space_group_name_H-M   'P 1'
#
loop_
_entity.id
_entity.type
_entity.pdbx_description
1 polymer ?
#
loop_
_entity_poly.entity_id
_entity_poly.type
_entity_poly.pdbx_seq_one_letter_code
_entity_poly.pdbx_strand_id
1 'polypeptide(L)'
;GLLGSSSGATAVSVFLLYYFSAPMGWLLFGGVAGALGAFLLVWLISFRHGTTMMILSGVAVNVLLGAAVTLLLSNAESPWALAELYRWLQGSLVWATAEAVCWAFPLILLGIVCLYRERRYLDLLTFGEETAATMGINLQRSFFTVSIGVALLVGATIPQTGTIGFIGLIAPHLARIWLKKPPSQLYLTSALIGALLLLIADLAVQYVPFFARIYIGTLTAILGAPFLIWILFTQQRRLAQ
;
A
#
# COMPACT_ATOMS: atom_id res chain seq x y z
N GLY A 1 -2.90 2.64 1.27
CA GLY A 1 -2.97 2.88 2.72
C GLY A 1 -4.31 3.42 3.20
N LEU A 2 -4.86 4.47 2.55
CA LEU A 2 -6.09 5.15 2.99
C LEU A 2 -7.35 4.25 2.99
N LEU A 3 -7.37 3.18 2.21
CA LEU A 3 -8.50 2.23 2.13
C LEU A 3 -8.39 1.05 3.11
N GLY A 4 -7.46 1.08 4.06
CA GLY A 4 -7.28 0.02 5.04
C GLY A 4 -6.63 -1.27 4.52
N SER A 5 -6.42 -1.41 3.20
CA SER A 5 -5.90 -2.65 2.62
C SER A 5 -4.53 -3.06 3.17
N SER A 6 -3.62 -2.09 3.39
CA SER A 6 -2.31 -2.39 3.98
C SER A 6 -2.42 -2.85 5.43
N SER A 7 -3.23 -2.17 6.23
CA SER A 7 -3.45 -2.55 7.64
C SER A 7 -4.13 -3.89 7.77
N GLY A 8 -5.07 -4.21 6.84
CA GLY A 8 -5.71 -5.52 6.77
C GLY A 8 -4.74 -6.64 6.44
N ALA A 9 -3.90 -6.43 5.41
CA ALA A 9 -2.84 -7.38 5.07
C ALA A 9 -1.90 -7.59 6.25
N THR A 10 -1.46 -6.50 6.90
CA THR A 10 -0.56 -6.56 8.05
C THR A 10 -1.16 -7.31 9.22
N ALA A 11 -2.42 -6.99 9.60
CA ALA A 11 -3.08 -7.60 10.75
C ALA A 11 -3.23 -9.12 10.59
N VAL A 12 -3.68 -9.58 9.41
CA VAL A 12 -3.84 -11.01 9.13
C VAL A 12 -2.47 -11.70 9.00
N SER A 13 -1.47 -11.05 8.38
CA SER A 13 -0.12 -11.63 8.29
C SER A 13 0.53 -11.79 9.67
N VAL A 14 0.44 -10.78 10.56
CA VAL A 14 0.93 -10.87 11.94
C VAL A 14 0.21 -11.99 12.70
N PHE A 15 -1.10 -12.08 12.56
CA PHE A 15 -1.88 -13.14 13.20
C PHE A 15 -1.43 -14.53 12.75
N LEU A 16 -1.28 -14.75 11.45
CA LEU A 16 -0.85 -16.04 10.90
C LEU A 16 0.61 -16.37 11.26
N LEU A 17 1.48 -15.36 11.26
CA LEU A 17 2.89 -15.53 11.57
C LEU A 17 3.06 -15.91 13.05
N TYR A 18 2.35 -15.22 13.93
CA TYR A 18 2.49 -15.41 15.37
C TYR A 18 1.84 -16.68 15.90
N TYR A 19 0.56 -16.94 15.55
CA TYR A 19 -0.18 -18.08 16.12
C TYR A 19 0.01 -19.40 15.38
N PHE A 20 0.33 -19.35 14.09
CA PHE A 20 0.37 -20.54 13.25
C PHE A 20 1.75 -20.84 12.67
N SER A 21 2.74 -19.94 12.86
CA SER A 21 4.06 -20.02 12.18
C SER A 21 3.88 -20.42 10.70
N ALA A 22 2.90 -19.82 10.06
CA ALA A 22 2.37 -20.25 8.77
C ALA A 22 3.43 -20.20 7.66
N PRO A 23 3.51 -21.19 6.78
CA PRO A 23 4.40 -21.14 5.63
C PRO A 23 4.02 -20.00 4.69
N MET A 24 4.98 -19.53 3.87
CA MET A 24 4.85 -18.34 3.03
C MET A 24 3.59 -18.33 2.15
N GLY A 25 3.18 -19.47 1.61
CA GLY A 25 1.95 -19.57 0.80
C GLY A 25 0.69 -19.13 1.60
N TRP A 26 0.53 -19.60 2.83
CA TRP A 26 -0.59 -19.18 3.69
C TRP A 26 -0.52 -17.72 4.11
N LEU A 27 0.69 -17.20 4.31
CA LEU A 27 0.89 -15.77 4.61
C LEU A 27 0.45 -14.90 3.44
N LEU A 28 0.76 -15.29 2.19
CA LEU A 28 0.34 -14.59 0.99
C LEU A 28 -1.18 -14.57 0.83
N PHE A 29 -1.84 -15.75 0.97
CA PHE A 29 -3.30 -15.82 0.93
C PHE A 29 -3.94 -15.03 2.08
N GLY A 30 -3.39 -15.10 3.28
CA GLY A 30 -3.83 -14.33 4.43
C GLY A 30 -3.66 -12.81 4.22
N GLY A 31 -2.53 -12.38 3.66
CA GLY A 31 -2.30 -10.98 3.32
C GLY A 31 -3.32 -10.45 2.32
N VAL A 32 -3.60 -11.21 1.25
CA VAL A 32 -4.64 -10.84 0.27
C VAL A 32 -6.03 -10.86 0.90
N ALA A 33 -6.38 -11.90 1.68
CA ALA A 33 -7.66 -11.98 2.35
C ALA A 33 -7.85 -10.82 3.35
N GLY A 34 -6.80 -10.46 4.10
CA GLY A 34 -6.80 -9.33 5.01
C GLY A 34 -6.97 -7.99 4.29
N ALA A 35 -6.26 -7.81 3.16
CA ALA A 35 -6.39 -6.61 2.33
C ALA A 35 -7.79 -6.45 1.74
N LEU A 36 -8.35 -7.53 1.19
CA LEU A 36 -9.71 -7.56 0.64
C LEU A 36 -10.77 -7.39 1.73
N GLY A 37 -10.59 -8.05 2.89
CA GLY A 37 -11.50 -7.93 4.03
C GLY A 37 -11.57 -6.50 4.57
N ALA A 38 -10.42 -5.85 4.75
CA ALA A 38 -10.36 -4.44 5.16
C ALA A 38 -11.02 -3.51 4.13
N PHE A 39 -10.74 -3.72 2.84
CA PHE A 39 -11.42 -2.98 1.77
C PHE A 39 -12.94 -3.20 1.80
N LEU A 40 -13.39 -4.44 1.96
CA LEU A 40 -14.81 -4.77 2.02
C LEU A 40 -15.50 -4.09 3.22
N LEU A 41 -14.86 -4.04 4.39
CA LEU A 41 -15.36 -3.30 5.55
C LEU A 41 -15.51 -1.80 5.25
N VAL A 42 -14.49 -1.17 4.66
CA VAL A 42 -14.56 0.24 4.24
C VAL A 42 -15.70 0.44 3.25
N TRP A 43 -15.83 -0.42 2.26
CA TRP A 43 -16.88 -0.33 1.25
C TRP A 43 -18.28 -0.50 1.85
N LEU A 44 -18.50 -1.46 2.73
CA LEU A 44 -19.79 -1.67 3.40
C LEU A 44 -20.23 -0.47 4.25
N ILE A 45 -19.28 0.18 4.94
CA ILE A 45 -19.56 1.37 5.75
C ILE A 45 -19.88 2.58 4.85
N SER A 46 -19.20 2.71 3.72
CA SER A 46 -19.27 3.90 2.86
C SER A 46 -20.22 3.77 1.67
N PHE A 47 -20.79 2.61 1.41
CA PHE A 47 -21.52 2.23 0.19
C PHE A 47 -22.55 3.24 -0.33
N ARG A 48 -23.15 4.07 0.55
CA ARG A 48 -24.19 5.05 0.17
C ARG A 48 -23.84 6.49 0.46
N HIS A 49 -22.60 6.79 0.89
CA HIS A 49 -22.30 8.06 1.54
C HIS A 49 -21.23 8.92 0.83
N GLY A 50 -20.79 8.56 -0.36
CA GLY A 50 -19.82 9.34 -1.16
C GLY A 50 -18.37 9.24 -0.68
N THR A 51 -17.47 9.93 -1.41
CA THR A 51 -16.00 9.82 -1.26
C THR A 51 -15.49 10.24 0.11
N THR A 52 -16.09 11.27 0.73
CA THR A 52 -15.68 11.76 2.05
C THR A 52 -15.88 10.69 3.13
N MET A 53 -17.04 10.02 3.11
CA MET A 53 -17.34 8.96 4.07
C MET A 53 -16.43 7.75 3.87
N MET A 54 -16.01 7.52 2.64
CA MET A 54 -15.09 6.44 2.29
C MET A 54 -13.69 6.67 2.87
N ILE A 55 -13.19 7.90 2.79
CA ILE A 55 -11.90 8.28 3.39
C ILE A 55 -11.99 8.14 4.92
N LEU A 56 -13.06 8.62 5.53
CA LEU A 56 -13.27 8.55 6.98
C LEU A 56 -13.39 7.09 7.45
N SER A 57 -14.13 6.26 6.73
CA SER A 57 -14.25 4.82 7.01
C SER A 57 -12.90 4.12 6.87
N GLY A 58 -12.10 4.50 5.85
CA GLY A 58 -10.75 3.97 5.66
C GLY A 58 -9.83 4.30 6.82
N VAL A 59 -9.88 5.53 7.33
CA VAL A 59 -9.11 5.94 8.53
C VAL A 59 -9.57 5.16 9.76
N ALA A 60 -10.87 5.02 9.98
CA ALA A 60 -11.42 4.27 11.10
C ALA A 60 -11.00 2.78 11.07
N VAL A 61 -11.09 2.14 9.91
CA VAL A 61 -10.66 0.74 9.72
C VAL A 61 -9.15 0.61 9.92
N ASN A 62 -8.34 1.56 9.45
CA ASN A 62 -6.89 1.57 9.71
C ASN A 62 -6.57 1.62 11.21
N VAL A 63 -7.24 2.50 11.95
CA VAL A 63 -7.05 2.62 13.41
C VAL A 63 -7.46 1.33 14.12
N LEU A 64 -8.61 0.75 13.75
CA LEU A 64 -9.10 -0.49 14.32
C LEU A 64 -8.12 -1.65 14.08
N LEU A 65 -7.64 -1.82 12.85
CA LEU A 65 -6.69 -2.87 12.50
C LEU A 65 -5.32 -2.64 13.12
N GLY A 66 -4.89 -1.37 13.25
CA GLY A 66 -3.69 -1.02 14.01
C GLY A 66 -3.80 -1.39 15.48
N ALA A 67 -4.95 -1.14 16.11
CA ALA A 67 -5.22 -1.57 17.47
C ALA A 67 -5.22 -3.11 17.60
N ALA A 68 -5.79 -3.82 16.62
CA ALA A 68 -5.73 -5.28 16.58
C ALA A 68 -4.29 -5.81 16.50
N VAL A 69 -3.43 -5.22 15.67
CA VAL A 69 -2.00 -5.56 15.62
C VAL A 69 -1.33 -5.29 16.97
N THR A 70 -1.61 -4.16 17.60
CA THR A 70 -1.05 -3.83 18.92
C THR A 70 -1.50 -4.84 19.98
N LEU A 71 -2.76 -5.28 19.97
CA LEU A 71 -3.25 -6.33 20.85
C LEU A 71 -2.55 -7.67 20.61
N LEU A 72 -2.29 -8.05 19.36
CA LEU A 72 -1.53 -9.27 19.04
C LEU A 72 -0.11 -9.18 19.59
N LEU A 73 0.55 -8.04 19.43
CA LEU A 73 1.91 -7.81 19.95
C LEU A 73 1.95 -7.82 21.49
N SER A 74 0.96 -7.26 22.15
CA SER A 74 0.91 -7.23 23.63
C SER A 74 0.68 -8.60 24.26
N ASN A 75 0.17 -9.57 23.50
CA ASN A 75 0.00 -10.96 23.91
C ASN A 75 1.18 -11.84 23.49
N ALA A 76 2.30 -11.28 23.03
CA ALA A 76 3.48 -12.05 22.66
C ALA A 76 4.03 -12.83 23.86
N GLU A 77 4.22 -14.14 23.69
CA GLU A 77 4.62 -15.06 24.78
C GLU A 77 6.06 -14.81 25.29
N SER A 78 6.89 -14.17 24.46
CA SER A 78 8.27 -13.89 24.83
C SER A 78 8.77 -12.56 24.27
N PRO A 79 9.75 -11.90 24.93
CA PRO A 79 10.40 -10.70 24.42
C PRO A 79 11.06 -10.90 23.04
N TRP A 80 11.50 -12.11 22.74
CA TRP A 80 12.12 -12.47 21.45
C TRP A 80 11.08 -12.48 20.32
N ALA A 81 9.94 -13.11 20.53
CA ALA A 81 8.84 -13.12 19.58
C ALA A 81 8.34 -11.69 19.30
N LEU A 82 8.21 -10.89 20.36
CA LEU A 82 7.84 -9.47 20.22
C LEU A 82 8.85 -8.71 19.38
N ALA A 83 10.15 -8.88 19.64
CA ALA A 83 11.21 -8.21 18.87
C ALA A 83 11.24 -8.66 17.40
N GLU A 84 10.93 -9.92 17.11
CA GLU A 84 10.86 -10.44 15.74
C GLU A 84 9.69 -9.84 14.98
N LEU A 85 8.49 -9.80 15.59
CA LEU A 85 7.32 -9.15 15.00
C LEU A 85 7.53 -7.66 14.76
N TYR A 86 8.17 -6.95 15.69
CA TYR A 86 8.54 -5.55 15.50
C TYR A 86 9.49 -5.37 14.32
N ARG A 87 10.51 -6.22 14.19
CA ARG A 87 11.43 -6.19 13.04
C ARG A 87 10.70 -6.41 11.73
N TRP A 88 9.79 -7.38 11.69
CA TRP A 88 9.00 -7.66 10.50
C TRP A 88 8.10 -6.47 10.13
N LEU A 89 7.43 -5.84 11.11
CA LEU A 89 6.57 -4.67 10.90
C LEU A 89 7.31 -3.46 10.34
N GLN A 90 8.60 -3.30 10.62
CA GLN A 90 9.37 -2.16 10.14
C GLN A 90 9.74 -2.23 8.65
N GLY A 91 9.49 -3.34 8.01
CA GLY A 91 9.72 -3.56 6.59
C GLY A 91 11.18 -3.81 6.21
N SER A 92 11.42 -4.89 5.47
CA SER A 92 12.73 -5.30 4.98
C SER A 92 12.58 -6.18 3.75
N LEU A 93 13.56 -6.12 2.82
CA LEU A 93 13.63 -7.02 1.66
C LEU A 93 14.43 -8.29 1.97
N VAL A 94 15.07 -8.40 3.12
CA VAL A 94 15.91 -9.56 3.52
C VAL A 94 15.09 -10.87 3.58
N TRP A 95 13.79 -10.77 3.86
CA TRP A 95 12.89 -11.92 3.95
C TRP A 95 12.31 -12.36 2.58
N ALA A 96 12.51 -11.56 1.54
CA ALA A 96 12.01 -11.86 0.20
C ALA A 96 12.83 -12.98 -0.44
N THR A 97 12.23 -14.17 -0.58
CA THR A 97 12.84 -15.31 -1.25
C THR A 97 12.32 -15.45 -2.68
N ALA A 98 13.10 -16.09 -3.57
CA ALA A 98 12.66 -16.36 -4.93
C ALA A 98 11.37 -17.18 -4.96
N GLU A 99 11.20 -18.13 -4.04
CA GLU A 99 9.98 -18.93 -3.90
C GLU A 99 8.78 -18.05 -3.58
N ALA A 100 8.91 -17.14 -2.60
CA ALA A 100 7.86 -16.21 -2.21
C ALA A 100 7.45 -15.29 -3.38
N VAL A 101 8.43 -14.82 -4.17
CA VAL A 101 8.17 -14.03 -5.38
C VAL A 101 7.40 -14.83 -6.42
N CYS A 102 7.75 -16.09 -6.65
CA CYS A 102 7.02 -16.97 -7.57
C CYS A 102 5.55 -17.16 -7.16
N TRP A 103 5.28 -17.34 -5.86
CA TRP A 103 3.90 -17.43 -5.35
C TRP A 103 3.13 -16.11 -5.46
N ALA A 104 3.79 -14.97 -5.23
CA ALA A 104 3.17 -13.66 -5.33
C ALA A 104 2.93 -13.20 -6.78
N PHE A 105 3.74 -13.66 -7.72
CA PHE A 105 3.74 -13.21 -9.12
C PHE A 105 2.35 -13.27 -9.79
N PRO A 106 1.60 -14.39 -9.74
CA PRO A 106 0.26 -14.44 -10.35
C PRO A 106 -0.72 -13.46 -9.71
N LEU A 107 -0.65 -13.22 -8.39
CA LEU A 107 -1.51 -12.26 -7.69
C LEU A 107 -1.17 -10.83 -8.08
N ILE A 108 0.12 -10.52 -8.20
CA ILE A 108 0.63 -9.22 -8.66
C ILE A 108 0.17 -8.98 -10.10
N LEU A 109 0.31 -9.98 -10.99
CA LEU A 109 -0.11 -9.86 -12.38
C LEU A 109 -1.62 -9.59 -12.49
N LEU A 110 -2.45 -10.32 -11.74
CA LEU A 110 -3.89 -10.09 -11.68
C LEU A 110 -4.20 -8.67 -11.18
N GLY A 111 -3.52 -8.20 -10.15
CA GLY A 111 -3.67 -6.83 -9.63
C GLY A 111 -3.33 -5.79 -10.70
N ILE A 112 -2.23 -5.96 -11.43
CA ILE A 112 -1.84 -5.08 -12.53
C ILE A 112 -2.90 -5.09 -13.64
N VAL A 113 -3.41 -6.26 -14.02
CA VAL A 113 -4.47 -6.39 -15.04
C VAL A 113 -5.73 -5.65 -14.61
N CYS A 114 -6.17 -5.77 -13.34
CA CYS A 114 -7.31 -5.03 -12.81
C CYS A 114 -7.11 -3.51 -12.96
N LEU A 115 -5.94 -3.01 -12.56
CA LEU A 115 -5.63 -1.58 -12.67
C LEU A 115 -5.55 -1.11 -14.12
N TYR A 116 -4.93 -1.89 -15.00
CA TYR A 116 -4.79 -1.55 -16.40
C TYR A 116 -6.13 -1.49 -17.14
N ARG A 117 -7.09 -2.34 -16.78
CA ARG A 117 -8.45 -2.30 -17.33
C ARG A 117 -9.16 -1.00 -16.98
N GLU A 118 -8.93 -0.47 -15.80
CA GLU A 118 -9.57 0.74 -15.29
C GLU A 118 -8.78 2.03 -15.60
N ARG A 119 -7.82 1.98 -16.50
CA ARG A 119 -6.98 3.14 -16.85
C ARG A 119 -7.81 4.35 -17.30
N ARG A 120 -8.89 4.14 -18.08
CA ARG A 120 -9.79 5.21 -18.56
C ARG A 120 -10.54 5.86 -17.39
N TYR A 121 -10.97 5.08 -16.42
CA TYR A 121 -11.59 5.59 -15.20
C TYR A 121 -10.68 6.56 -14.45
N LEU A 122 -9.40 6.22 -14.28
CA LEU A 122 -8.44 7.08 -13.58
C LEU A 122 -8.13 8.37 -14.35
N ASP A 123 -8.10 8.33 -15.67
CA ASP A 123 -7.94 9.54 -16.48
C ASP A 123 -9.15 10.46 -16.34
N LEU A 124 -10.37 9.93 -16.41
CA LEU A 124 -11.59 10.72 -16.33
C LEU A 124 -11.85 11.26 -14.91
N LEU A 125 -11.39 10.58 -13.86
CA LEU A 125 -11.45 11.12 -12.49
C LEU A 125 -10.69 12.44 -12.33
N THR A 126 -9.71 12.74 -13.17
CA THR A 126 -8.99 14.03 -13.12
C THR A 126 -9.89 15.22 -13.46
N PHE A 127 -11.01 14.99 -14.13
CA PHE A 127 -12.03 15.99 -14.46
C PHE A 127 -13.18 16.06 -13.44
N GLY A 128 -13.13 15.25 -12.39
CA GLY A 128 -14.15 15.13 -11.36
C GLY A 128 -15.11 13.95 -11.56
N GLU A 129 -15.73 13.49 -10.45
CA GLU A 129 -16.61 12.31 -10.44
C GLU A 129 -17.87 12.50 -11.31
N GLU A 130 -18.49 13.69 -11.25
CA GLU A 130 -19.69 14.01 -12.03
C GLU A 130 -19.41 13.95 -13.54
N THR A 131 -18.30 14.54 -13.96
CA THR A 131 -17.86 14.51 -15.37
C THR A 131 -17.55 13.08 -15.81
N ALA A 132 -16.87 12.29 -15.01
CA ALA A 132 -16.58 10.89 -15.32
C ALA A 132 -17.86 10.05 -15.46
N ALA A 133 -18.87 10.30 -14.62
CA ALA A 133 -20.17 9.64 -14.69
C ALA A 133 -20.93 9.99 -15.99
N THR A 134 -20.97 11.27 -16.37
CA THR A 134 -21.64 11.71 -17.62
C THR A 134 -20.95 11.16 -18.87
N MET A 135 -19.64 10.84 -18.79
CA MET A 135 -18.88 10.19 -19.86
C MET A 135 -19.09 8.66 -19.93
N GLY A 136 -20.07 8.13 -19.20
CA GLY A 136 -20.51 6.73 -19.28
C GLY A 136 -19.68 5.75 -18.43
N ILE A 137 -18.90 6.23 -17.47
CA ILE A 137 -18.18 5.38 -16.53
C ILE A 137 -19.07 5.02 -15.33
N ASN A 138 -19.17 3.73 -15.04
CA ASN A 138 -19.79 3.28 -13.80
C ASN A 138 -18.75 3.43 -12.66
N LEU A 139 -18.80 4.56 -11.95
CA LEU A 139 -17.84 4.92 -10.88
C LEU A 139 -17.71 3.83 -9.84
N GLN A 140 -18.84 3.25 -9.41
CA GLN A 140 -18.87 2.25 -8.35
C GLN A 140 -18.17 0.95 -8.77
N ARG A 141 -18.44 0.47 -9.99
CA ARG A 141 -17.80 -0.74 -10.54
C ARG A 141 -16.31 -0.53 -10.74
N SER A 142 -15.92 0.59 -11.35
CA SER A 142 -14.52 0.90 -11.61
C SER A 142 -13.72 1.08 -10.31
N PHE A 143 -14.31 1.78 -9.33
CA PHE A 143 -13.72 1.90 -8.00
C PHE A 143 -13.51 0.53 -7.34
N PHE A 144 -14.50 -0.36 -7.40
CA PHE A 144 -14.41 -1.71 -6.85
C PHE A 144 -13.30 -2.52 -7.51
N THR A 145 -13.20 -2.47 -8.86
CA THR A 145 -12.15 -3.17 -9.61
C THR A 145 -10.75 -2.65 -9.26
N VAL A 146 -10.58 -1.31 -9.19
CA VAL A 146 -9.31 -0.69 -8.78
C VAL A 146 -8.91 -1.12 -7.37
N SER A 147 -9.87 -1.12 -6.45
CA SER A 147 -9.61 -1.50 -5.05
C SER A 147 -9.23 -2.96 -4.90
N ILE A 148 -9.85 -3.88 -5.65
CA ILE A 148 -9.43 -5.28 -5.72
C ILE A 148 -7.99 -5.36 -6.26
N GLY A 149 -7.68 -4.66 -7.35
CA GLY A 149 -6.33 -4.62 -7.90
C GLY A 149 -5.29 -4.16 -6.88
N VAL A 150 -5.59 -3.08 -6.15
CA VAL A 150 -4.71 -2.58 -5.07
C VAL A 150 -4.59 -3.59 -3.93
N ALA A 151 -5.69 -4.22 -3.50
CA ALA A 151 -5.68 -5.21 -2.43
C ALA A 151 -4.86 -6.46 -2.80
N LEU A 152 -4.93 -6.91 -4.06
CA LEU A 152 -4.09 -7.99 -4.57
C LEU A 152 -2.61 -7.63 -4.53
N LEU A 153 -2.24 -6.45 -5.02
CA LEU A 153 -0.85 -5.97 -5.02
C LEU A 153 -0.29 -5.84 -3.60
N VAL A 154 -1.02 -5.14 -2.73
CA VAL A 154 -0.60 -4.89 -1.35
C VAL A 154 -0.61 -6.16 -0.53
N GLY A 155 -1.65 -7.00 -0.67
CA GLY A 155 -1.79 -8.27 0.05
C GLY A 155 -0.73 -9.29 -0.35
N ALA A 156 -0.27 -9.28 -1.61
CA ALA A 156 0.79 -10.17 -2.07
C ALA A 156 2.21 -9.68 -1.67
N THR A 157 2.40 -8.39 -1.42
CA THR A 157 3.73 -7.84 -1.11
C THR A 157 4.00 -7.75 0.39
N ILE A 158 3.06 -7.30 1.21
CA ILE A 158 3.24 -7.11 2.66
C ILE A 158 3.75 -8.35 3.40
N PRO A 159 3.23 -9.58 3.15
CA PRO A 159 3.72 -10.77 3.83
C PRO A 159 5.21 -11.03 3.65
N GLN A 160 5.79 -10.59 2.54
CA GLN A 160 7.20 -10.80 2.20
C GLN A 160 8.12 -9.68 2.67
N THR A 161 7.60 -8.44 2.72
CA THR A 161 8.43 -7.25 2.93
C THR A 161 8.13 -6.54 4.23
N GLY A 162 7.07 -6.92 4.95
CA GLY A 162 6.50 -6.10 6.02
C GLY A 162 5.92 -4.80 5.49
N THR A 163 5.74 -3.80 6.35
CA THR A 163 5.12 -2.54 5.98
C THR A 163 6.15 -1.53 5.48
N ILE A 164 6.15 -1.26 4.17
CA ILE A 164 6.96 -0.19 3.56
C ILE A 164 6.01 0.91 3.09
N GLY A 165 6.12 2.08 3.71
CA GLY A 165 5.26 3.23 3.43
C GLY A 165 5.86 4.24 2.45
N PHE A 166 5.06 5.25 2.07
CA PHE A 166 5.43 6.44 1.30
C PHE A 166 5.85 6.24 -0.15
N ILE A 167 6.47 5.13 -0.54
CA ILE A 167 6.92 4.89 -1.93
C ILE A 167 5.76 5.00 -2.93
N GLY A 168 4.60 4.42 -2.57
CA GLY A 168 3.40 4.49 -3.40
C GLY A 168 2.80 5.90 -3.57
N LEU A 169 3.20 6.86 -2.75
CA LEU A 169 2.83 8.28 -2.88
C LEU A 169 3.89 9.07 -3.63
N ILE A 170 5.17 8.83 -3.34
CA ILE A 170 6.30 9.55 -3.94
C ILE A 170 6.46 9.20 -5.41
N ALA A 171 6.45 7.91 -5.75
CA ALA A 171 6.74 7.44 -7.10
C ALA A 171 5.78 8.00 -8.17
N PRO A 172 4.45 7.95 -8.01
CA PRO A 172 3.55 8.52 -9.01
C PRO A 172 3.62 10.04 -9.07
N HIS A 173 3.96 10.70 -7.95
CA HIS A 173 4.15 12.15 -7.93
C HIS A 173 5.38 12.56 -8.72
N LEU A 174 6.52 11.91 -8.54
CA LEU A 174 7.74 12.12 -9.33
C LEU A 174 7.49 11.83 -10.82
N ALA A 175 6.80 10.72 -11.13
CA ALA A 175 6.45 10.38 -12.51
C ALA A 175 5.62 11.49 -13.17
N ARG A 176 4.68 12.09 -12.45
CA ARG A 176 3.84 13.19 -12.93
C ARG A 176 4.64 14.47 -13.18
N ILE A 177 5.60 14.80 -12.29
CA ILE A 177 6.47 15.98 -12.48
C ILE A 177 7.32 15.84 -13.73
N TRP A 178 7.86 14.64 -13.98
CA TRP A 178 8.77 14.42 -15.11
C TRP A 178 8.05 14.30 -16.44
N LEU A 179 6.96 13.55 -16.51
CA LEU A 179 6.32 13.22 -17.80
C LEU A 179 5.14 14.13 -18.14
N LYS A 180 4.48 14.76 -17.16
CA LYS A 180 3.29 15.63 -17.35
C LYS A 180 2.20 14.94 -18.20
N LYS A 181 2.02 13.63 -18.03
CA LYS A 181 1.07 12.79 -18.76
C LYS A 181 -0.15 12.43 -17.91
N PRO A 182 -1.27 11.99 -18.54
CA PRO A 182 -2.42 11.50 -17.79
C PRO A 182 -2.09 10.25 -16.96
N PRO A 183 -2.86 9.98 -15.89
CA PRO A 183 -2.61 8.88 -14.95
C PRO A 183 -2.40 7.52 -15.62
N SER A 184 -3.17 7.20 -16.67
CA SER A 184 -3.05 5.93 -17.41
C SER A 184 -1.67 5.67 -18.03
N GLN A 185 -0.95 6.74 -18.39
CA GLN A 185 0.38 6.63 -18.99
C GLN A 185 1.51 6.64 -17.96
N LEU A 186 1.18 6.89 -16.69
CA LEU A 186 2.16 6.97 -15.60
C LEU A 186 2.38 5.65 -14.87
N TYR A 187 1.58 4.61 -15.11
CA TYR A 187 1.67 3.34 -14.37
C TYR A 187 3.07 2.72 -14.40
N LEU A 188 3.59 2.47 -15.61
CA LEU A 188 4.90 1.83 -15.75
C LEU A 188 6.01 2.70 -15.17
N THR A 189 5.99 4.00 -15.46
CA THR A 189 7.00 4.93 -14.95
C THR A 189 6.94 5.04 -13.42
N SER A 190 5.73 5.09 -12.85
CA SER A 190 5.57 5.09 -11.38
C SER A 190 6.07 3.79 -10.75
N ALA A 191 5.80 2.64 -11.39
CA ALA A 191 6.29 1.36 -10.92
C ALA A 191 7.83 1.28 -10.96
N LEU A 192 8.45 1.73 -12.05
CA LEU A 192 9.91 1.76 -12.20
C LEU A 192 10.57 2.72 -11.21
N ILE A 193 10.02 3.93 -11.02
CA ILE A 193 10.50 4.88 -10.01
C ILE A 193 10.35 4.29 -8.61
N GLY A 194 9.22 3.67 -8.30
CA GLY A 194 9.00 3.02 -7.01
C GLY A 194 9.99 1.90 -6.74
N ALA A 195 10.24 1.04 -7.74
CA ALA A 195 11.24 -0.02 -7.65
C ALA A 195 12.66 0.54 -7.45
N LEU A 196 13.02 1.59 -8.18
CA LEU A 196 14.33 2.25 -8.06
C LEU A 196 14.50 2.90 -6.66
N LEU A 197 13.49 3.61 -6.17
CA LEU A 197 13.52 4.20 -4.82
C LEU A 197 13.68 3.13 -3.74
N LEU A 198 12.98 2.01 -3.88
CA LEU A 198 13.08 0.90 -2.93
C LEU A 198 14.46 0.24 -2.97
N LEU A 199 15.03 0.04 -4.17
CA LEU A 199 16.39 -0.46 -4.35
C LEU A 199 17.44 0.46 -3.74
N ILE A 200 17.33 1.77 -3.96
CA ILE A 200 18.24 2.77 -3.38
C ILE A 200 18.13 2.75 -1.85
N ALA A 201 16.91 2.66 -1.31
CA ALA A 201 16.70 2.58 0.14
C ALA A 201 17.31 1.30 0.73
N ASP A 202 17.16 0.15 0.07
CA ASP A 202 17.75 -1.12 0.47
C ASP A 202 19.28 -1.07 0.46
N LEU A 203 19.88 -0.59 -0.64
CA LEU A 203 21.33 -0.40 -0.74
C LEU A 203 21.85 0.58 0.32
N ALA A 204 21.13 1.65 0.60
CA ALA A 204 21.52 2.59 1.63
C ALA A 204 21.55 1.94 3.03
N VAL A 205 20.55 1.12 3.36
CA VAL A 205 20.50 0.38 4.62
C VAL A 205 21.63 -0.65 4.71
N GLN A 206 21.99 -1.31 3.60
CA GLN A 206 23.01 -2.37 3.60
C GLN A 206 24.44 -1.82 3.63
N TYR A 207 24.73 -0.75 2.90
CA TYR A 207 26.10 -0.29 2.66
C TYR A 207 26.48 0.99 3.40
N VAL A 208 25.53 1.81 3.86
CA VAL A 208 25.85 3.03 4.58
C VAL A 208 25.85 2.77 6.09
N PRO A 209 27.00 2.86 6.79
CA PRO A 209 27.10 2.52 8.22
C PRO A 209 26.13 3.30 9.11
N PHE A 210 25.81 4.53 8.74
CA PHE A 210 24.84 5.36 9.46
C PHE A 210 23.42 4.77 9.44
N PHE A 211 23.03 4.08 8.37
CA PHE A 211 21.71 3.46 8.20
C PHE A 211 21.66 1.97 8.57
N ALA A 212 22.77 1.35 8.88
CA ALA A 212 22.87 -0.10 9.14
C ALA A 212 21.98 -0.63 10.28
N ARG A 213 21.44 0.27 11.12
CA ARG A 213 20.51 -0.05 12.22
C ARG A 213 19.07 0.37 11.93
N ILE A 214 18.80 0.88 10.74
CA ILE A 214 17.49 1.40 10.34
C ILE A 214 16.88 0.43 9.34
N TYR A 215 15.57 0.18 9.45
CA TYR A 215 14.85 -0.64 8.49
C TYR A 215 14.37 0.21 7.29
N ILE A 216 14.15 -0.45 6.15
CA ILE A 216 13.77 0.22 4.90
C ILE A 216 12.48 1.04 5.09
N GLY A 217 11.46 0.49 5.78
CA GLY A 217 10.21 1.20 6.04
C GLY A 217 10.39 2.48 6.86
N THR A 218 11.30 2.46 7.86
CA THR A 218 11.66 3.66 8.63
C THR A 218 12.39 4.69 7.76
N LEU A 219 13.35 4.24 6.95
CA LEU A 219 14.09 5.13 6.04
C LEU A 219 13.17 5.80 5.03
N THR A 220 12.27 5.01 4.41
CA THR A 220 11.28 5.55 3.45
C THR A 220 10.29 6.50 4.09
N ALA A 221 9.94 6.30 5.37
CA ALA A 221 9.09 7.22 6.13
C ALA A 221 9.79 8.55 6.44
N ILE A 222 11.05 8.49 6.87
CA ILE A 222 11.86 9.68 7.17
C ILE A 222 12.05 10.54 5.90
N LEU A 223 12.25 9.93 4.74
CA LEU A 223 12.39 10.64 3.47
C LEU A 223 11.04 11.06 2.89
N GLY A 224 10.03 10.23 3.05
CA GLY A 224 8.72 10.41 2.43
C GLY A 224 7.86 11.47 3.09
N ALA A 225 7.85 11.55 4.42
CA ALA A 225 7.02 12.52 5.12
C ALA A 225 7.42 13.98 4.85
N PRO A 226 8.70 14.39 4.91
CA PRO A 226 9.12 15.74 4.52
C PRO A 226 8.81 16.05 3.05
N PHE A 227 9.00 15.07 2.15
CA PHE A 227 8.67 15.23 0.74
C PHE A 227 7.17 15.51 0.51
N LEU A 228 6.28 14.81 1.20
CA LEU A 228 4.84 15.07 1.13
C LEU A 228 4.48 16.45 1.67
N ILE A 229 5.07 16.86 2.79
CA ILE A 229 4.88 18.19 3.36
C ILE A 229 5.30 19.26 2.35
N TRP A 230 6.45 19.10 1.73
CA TRP A 230 6.94 20.02 0.70
C TRP A 230 5.99 20.13 -0.50
N ILE A 231 5.45 18.99 -0.97
CA ILE A 231 4.44 18.97 -2.04
C ILE A 231 3.20 19.77 -1.66
N LEU A 232 2.65 19.56 -0.47
CA LEU A 232 1.45 20.23 0.01
C LEU A 232 1.64 21.75 0.01
N PHE A 233 2.77 22.24 0.53
CA PHE A 233 3.08 23.67 0.51
C PHE A 233 3.24 24.24 -0.91
N THR A 234 3.82 23.46 -1.83
CA THR A 234 4.00 23.89 -3.22
C THR A 234 2.67 23.95 -3.98
N GLN A 235 1.76 23.02 -3.72
CA GLN A 235 0.42 23.02 -4.32
C GLN A 235 -0.46 24.17 -3.80
N GLN A 236 -0.42 24.47 -2.49
CA GLN A 236 -1.16 25.59 -1.92
C GLN A 236 -0.76 26.92 -2.56
N ARG A 237 0.53 27.15 -2.83
CA ARG A 237 1.01 28.35 -3.50
C ARG A 237 0.49 28.51 -4.94
N ARG A 238 0.22 27.40 -5.65
CA ARG A 238 -0.34 27.44 -7.00
C ARG A 238 -1.84 27.70 -7.05
N LEU A 239 -2.57 27.40 -5.98
CA LEU A 239 -4.01 27.65 -5.86
C LEU A 239 -4.31 29.07 -5.34
N ALA A 240 -3.31 29.75 -4.77
CA ALA A 240 -3.39 31.11 -4.27
C ALA A 240 -2.97 32.18 -5.30
N GLN A 241 -2.53 31.76 -6.48
CA GLN A 241 -2.22 32.60 -7.65
C GLN A 241 -3.30 32.43 -8.72
#